data_cd5f2002d786128721f5ba9e23407bc7
#
_entry.id   cd5f2002d786128721f5ba9e23407bc7
#
_cell.length_a   1.000
_cell.length_b   1.000
_cell.length_c   1.000
_cell.angle_alpha   90.00
_cell.angle_beta   90.00
_cell.angle_gamma   90.00
#
_symmetry.space_group_name_H-M   'P 1'
#
loop_
_entity.id
_entity.type
_entity.pdbx_description
1 polymer ?
#
loop_
_entity_poly.entity_id
_entity_poly.type
_entity_poly.pdbx_seq_one_letter_code
_entity_poly.pdbx_strand_id
1 'polypeptide(L)'
;MSPAGRTMVGGGLGLILVLAFALFTGADPLRLIQDLGMDQQVSAPQQQGKPAADDGIRKFVATVLADTEDVWTEAFAKSGRKYVPPRLVLYSGVTQVPGGMAQGASGPFYLPADQTVYLDFSFFEQMQRQFGMNGDFAAAYVIAHEVGHHLQHLLGLTDLVHGRRMSEAERNQMSVRLELQADFLAGVWAHHAQQRWDILEEGDVDEAINAAETVGDDRLQEATRGYVVPDSFTHGTAEQRRRWFMKGFRSGRLSDGNAFTVPYSQL
;
A
#
# COMPACT_ATOMS: atom_id res chain seq x y z
N MET A 1 29.27 21.60 20.33
CA MET A 1 29.07 20.41 19.46
C MET A 1 27.69 19.86 19.76
N SER A 2 26.70 20.20 18.94
CA SER A 2 25.31 19.71 19.10
C SER A 2 25.16 18.36 18.42
N PRO A 3 24.45 17.37 18.99
CA PRO A 3 24.18 16.13 18.32
C PRO A 3 23.10 16.37 17.25
N ALA A 4 23.41 15.97 16.02
CA ALA A 4 22.50 15.98 14.89
C ALA A 4 21.29 15.10 15.18
N GLY A 5 20.09 15.68 15.10
CA GLY A 5 18.84 14.97 15.20
C GLY A 5 18.70 13.97 14.06
N ARG A 6 18.56 12.70 14.39
CA ARG A 6 18.12 11.67 13.46
C ARG A 6 16.65 11.89 13.16
N THR A 7 16.34 12.45 12.00
CA THR A 7 14.99 12.45 11.46
C THR A 7 14.64 11.03 11.01
N MET A 8 13.70 10.40 11.71
CA MET A 8 13.07 9.18 11.22
C MET A 8 12.19 9.54 10.01
N VAL A 9 12.62 9.15 8.83
CA VAL A 9 11.84 9.24 7.59
C VAL A 9 11.09 7.91 7.44
N GLY A 10 9.77 7.95 7.44
CA GLY A 10 8.93 6.80 7.14
C GLY A 10 7.89 6.40 8.19
N GLY A 11 7.58 7.27 9.16
CA GLY A 11 6.80 6.89 10.35
C GLY A 11 5.27 6.84 10.21
N GLY A 12 4.67 7.22 9.09
CA GLY A 12 3.21 7.34 9.02
C GLY A 12 2.48 6.12 8.48
N LEU A 13 2.84 5.67 7.30
CA LEU A 13 2.15 4.58 6.58
C LEU A 13 2.37 3.22 7.25
N GLY A 14 3.61 2.90 7.59
CA GLY A 14 3.94 1.62 8.23
C GLY A 14 3.29 1.41 9.60
N LEU A 15 3.18 2.46 10.41
CA LEU A 15 2.58 2.36 11.74
C LEU A 15 1.08 2.04 11.67
N ILE A 16 0.37 2.51 10.65
CA ILE A 16 -1.06 2.30 10.50
C ILE A 16 -1.36 0.89 10.02
N LEU A 17 -0.58 0.36 9.09
CA LEU A 17 -0.70 -1.06 8.70
C LEU A 17 -0.36 -2.01 9.85
N VAL A 18 0.62 -1.68 10.69
CA VAL A 18 0.93 -2.42 11.93
C VAL A 18 -0.25 -2.37 12.91
N LEU A 19 -0.87 -1.23 13.08
CA LEU A 19 -2.03 -1.09 13.96
C LEU A 19 -3.25 -1.84 13.41
N ALA A 20 -3.50 -1.78 12.10
CA ALA A 20 -4.52 -2.59 11.45
C ALA A 20 -4.28 -4.08 11.68
N PHE A 21 -3.05 -4.51 11.48
CA PHE A 21 -2.64 -5.89 11.70
C PHE A 21 -2.82 -6.35 13.15
N ALA A 22 -2.39 -5.53 14.13
CA ALA A 22 -2.56 -5.85 15.55
C ALA A 22 -4.03 -6.07 15.95
N LEU A 23 -4.93 -5.26 15.37
CA LEU A 23 -6.36 -5.36 15.62
C LEU A 23 -6.98 -6.64 15.05
N PHE A 24 -6.51 -7.08 13.89
CA PHE A 24 -7.00 -8.29 13.24
C PHE A 24 -6.49 -9.58 13.88
N THR A 25 -5.26 -9.57 14.39
CA THR A 25 -4.65 -10.76 15.03
C THR A 25 -5.02 -10.92 16.49
N GLY A 26 -5.72 -9.93 17.10
CA GLY A 26 -5.94 -9.88 18.54
C GLY A 26 -4.65 -9.64 19.34
N ALA A 27 -3.56 -9.28 18.69
CA ALA A 27 -2.33 -8.89 19.35
C ALA A 27 -2.51 -7.51 19.99
N ASP A 28 -1.95 -7.33 21.19
CA ASP A 28 -1.97 -6.03 21.89
C ASP A 28 -1.11 -5.01 21.09
N PRO A 29 -1.72 -3.95 20.51
CA PRO A 29 -0.98 -2.96 19.73
C PRO A 29 0.15 -2.31 20.50
N LEU A 30 -0.04 -2.13 21.82
CA LEU A 30 0.97 -1.54 22.70
C LEU A 30 2.15 -2.50 22.94
N ARG A 31 1.88 -3.80 23.00
CA ARG A 31 2.95 -4.82 23.07
C ARG A 31 3.73 -4.90 21.76
N LEU A 32 3.06 -4.84 20.62
CA LEU A 32 3.73 -4.78 19.31
C LEU A 32 4.62 -3.54 19.17
N ILE A 33 4.16 -2.38 19.63
CA ILE A 33 4.96 -1.14 19.65
C ILE A 33 6.09 -1.23 20.69
N GLN A 34 5.90 -1.93 21.81
CA GLN A 34 6.95 -2.16 22.82
C GLN A 34 7.96 -3.23 22.39
N ASP A 35 7.51 -4.29 21.70
CA ASP A 35 8.40 -5.30 21.10
C ASP A 35 9.17 -4.74 19.88
N LEU A 36 8.69 -3.67 19.26
CA LEU A 36 9.40 -2.81 18.29
C LEU A 36 10.39 -1.84 18.96
N GLY A 37 10.42 -1.82 20.31
CA GLY A 37 11.24 -0.95 21.15
C GLY A 37 12.70 -1.31 21.20
N MET A 38 13.45 -0.47 20.70
CA MET A 38 14.64 0.33 21.06
C MET A 38 15.82 -0.36 21.78
N ASP A 39 15.88 -1.65 22.05
CA ASP A 39 17.02 -2.26 22.72
C ASP A 39 17.30 -3.71 22.28
N GLN A 40 17.61 -3.92 20.99
CA GLN A 40 18.30 -5.15 20.62
C GLN A 40 19.39 -4.90 19.57
N GLN A 41 20.60 -5.18 19.94
CA GLN A 41 21.74 -5.36 19.05
C GLN A 41 21.37 -6.34 17.93
N VAL A 42 21.26 -5.83 16.70
CA VAL A 42 20.97 -6.64 15.52
C VAL A 42 22.18 -7.49 15.21
N SER A 43 22.10 -8.76 15.56
CA SER A 43 23.00 -9.79 15.00
C SER A 43 22.73 -9.93 13.51
N ALA A 44 23.74 -9.93 12.68
CA ALA A 44 23.63 -10.10 11.24
C ALA A 44 22.79 -11.35 10.89
N PRO A 45 21.85 -11.27 9.93
CA PRO A 45 21.02 -12.40 9.55
C PRO A 45 21.89 -13.53 8.97
N GLN A 46 21.90 -14.68 9.61
CA GLN A 46 22.38 -15.92 8.99
C GLN A 46 21.41 -16.27 7.85
N GLN A 47 21.92 -16.40 6.63
CA GLN A 47 21.21 -16.97 5.50
C GLN A 47 20.81 -18.42 5.81
N GLN A 48 19.65 -18.63 6.37
CA GLN A 48 19.02 -19.95 6.44
C GLN A 48 18.43 -20.28 5.06
N GLY A 49 18.60 -21.53 4.62
CA GLY A 49 18.13 -22.00 3.33
C GLY A 49 16.64 -21.70 3.14
N LYS A 50 16.30 -21.17 1.95
CA LYS A 50 14.96 -20.73 1.57
C LYS A 50 13.92 -21.84 1.79
N PRO A 51 12.79 -21.55 2.52
CA PRO A 51 11.64 -22.43 2.53
C PRO A 51 10.97 -22.48 1.15
N ALA A 52 10.42 -23.63 0.77
CA ALA A 52 9.71 -23.83 -0.50
C ALA A 52 8.48 -22.89 -0.65
N ALA A 53 7.90 -22.43 0.46
CA ALA A 53 6.83 -21.42 0.50
C ALA A 53 7.24 -20.07 -0.13
N ASP A 54 8.50 -19.66 0.04
CA ASP A 54 9.05 -18.42 -0.54
C ASP A 54 9.01 -18.42 -2.07
N ASP A 55 9.16 -19.58 -2.73
CA ASP A 55 9.17 -19.67 -4.18
C ASP A 55 7.76 -19.49 -4.77
N GLY A 56 6.71 -19.93 -4.06
CA GLY A 56 5.31 -19.68 -4.43
C GLY A 56 4.99 -18.18 -4.38
N ILE A 57 5.31 -17.53 -3.26
CA ILE A 57 5.11 -16.09 -3.08
C ILE A 57 5.88 -15.29 -4.13
N ARG A 58 7.14 -15.65 -4.40
CA ARG A 58 7.95 -14.98 -5.42
C ARG A 58 7.33 -15.06 -6.81
N LYS A 59 6.82 -16.23 -7.20
CA LYS A 59 6.13 -16.41 -8.47
C LYS A 59 4.85 -15.58 -8.54
N PHE A 60 4.03 -15.64 -7.49
CA PHE A 60 2.80 -14.86 -7.39
C PHE A 60 3.08 -13.35 -7.55
N VAL A 61 3.99 -12.79 -6.77
CA VAL A 61 4.35 -11.37 -6.84
C VAL A 61 4.91 -11.00 -8.21
N ALA A 62 5.76 -11.85 -8.79
CA ALA A 62 6.31 -11.61 -10.13
C ALA A 62 5.22 -11.61 -11.20
N THR A 63 4.21 -12.50 -11.09
CA THR A 63 3.06 -12.53 -12.00
C THR A 63 2.25 -11.24 -11.87
N VAL A 64 1.83 -10.86 -10.67
CA VAL A 64 1.05 -9.64 -10.45
C VAL A 64 1.78 -8.39 -10.96
N LEU A 65 3.09 -8.29 -10.71
CA LEU A 65 3.88 -7.16 -11.22
C LEU A 65 3.98 -7.15 -12.75
N ALA A 66 4.17 -8.31 -13.38
CA ALA A 66 4.18 -8.43 -14.84
C ALA A 66 2.82 -7.99 -15.43
N ASP A 67 1.71 -8.41 -14.82
CA ASP A 67 0.37 -8.02 -15.23
C ASP A 67 0.16 -6.49 -15.08
N THR A 68 0.66 -5.90 -14.00
CA THR A 68 0.63 -4.44 -13.83
C THR A 68 1.49 -3.75 -14.88
N GLU A 69 2.70 -4.27 -15.19
CA GLU A 69 3.61 -3.71 -16.19
C GLU A 69 2.95 -3.71 -17.58
N ASP A 70 2.29 -4.79 -17.97
CA ASP A 70 1.60 -4.91 -19.26
C ASP A 70 0.46 -3.88 -19.37
N VAL A 71 -0.39 -3.79 -18.34
CA VAL A 71 -1.52 -2.85 -18.33
C VAL A 71 -1.01 -1.40 -18.42
N TRP A 72 -0.01 -1.04 -17.60
CA TRP A 72 0.48 0.34 -17.54
C TRP A 72 1.36 0.72 -18.73
N THR A 73 2.09 -0.22 -19.30
CA THR A 73 2.84 0.02 -20.55
C THR A 73 1.89 0.41 -21.68
N GLU A 74 0.78 -0.31 -21.83
CA GLU A 74 -0.23 0.01 -22.84
C GLU A 74 -0.91 1.36 -22.56
N ALA A 75 -1.28 1.63 -21.30
CA ALA A 75 -1.94 2.87 -20.92
C ALA A 75 -1.04 4.10 -21.17
N PHE A 76 0.24 4.01 -20.83
CA PHE A 76 1.22 5.07 -21.06
C PHE A 76 1.49 5.28 -22.57
N ALA A 77 1.61 4.19 -23.33
CA ALA A 77 1.79 4.24 -24.78
C ALA A 77 0.63 4.97 -25.48
N LYS A 78 -0.62 4.71 -25.05
CA LYS A 78 -1.81 5.42 -25.57
C LYS A 78 -1.78 6.93 -25.32
N SER A 79 -1.05 7.39 -24.30
CA SER A 79 -0.83 8.80 -23.99
C SER A 79 0.49 9.36 -24.55
N GLY A 80 1.19 8.61 -25.40
CA GLY A 80 2.47 8.99 -25.97
C GLY A 80 3.63 9.03 -24.99
N ARG A 81 3.49 8.36 -23.85
CA ARG A 81 4.50 8.29 -22.77
C ARG A 81 5.10 6.89 -22.68
N LYS A 82 6.30 6.80 -22.13
CA LYS A 82 6.93 5.52 -21.80
C LYS A 82 6.70 5.21 -20.32
N TYR A 83 6.20 4.01 -20.03
CA TYR A 83 6.17 3.49 -18.67
C TYR A 83 7.56 2.97 -18.27
N VAL A 84 7.93 3.21 -17.04
CA VAL A 84 9.11 2.63 -16.38
C VAL A 84 8.60 1.90 -15.16
N PRO A 85 8.72 0.55 -15.09
CA PRO A 85 8.19 -0.20 -13.96
C PRO A 85 8.99 0.09 -12.67
N PRO A 86 8.35 -0.06 -11.49
CA PRO A 86 9.04 0.05 -10.22
C PRO A 86 9.99 -1.14 -10.03
N ARG A 87 10.99 -0.96 -9.20
CA ARG A 87 11.76 -2.10 -8.67
C ARG A 87 10.96 -2.80 -7.59
N LEU A 88 11.29 -4.07 -7.34
CA LEU A 88 10.71 -4.86 -6.26
C LEU A 88 11.82 -5.35 -5.33
N VAL A 89 11.60 -5.22 -4.03
CA VAL A 89 12.39 -5.86 -2.97
C VAL A 89 11.47 -6.72 -2.12
N LEU A 90 11.67 -8.04 -2.19
CA LEU A 90 11.07 -9.00 -1.26
C LEU A 90 12.05 -9.26 -0.13
N TYR A 91 11.59 -9.10 1.11
CA TYR A 91 12.46 -9.25 2.29
C TYR A 91 11.74 -9.98 3.43
N SER A 92 12.46 -10.31 4.51
CA SER A 92 11.90 -10.89 5.73
C SER A 92 12.35 -10.08 6.93
N GLY A 93 11.39 -9.55 7.67
CA GLY A 93 11.59 -8.85 8.93
C GLY A 93 12.15 -7.44 8.77
N VAL A 94 13.38 -7.27 8.31
CA VAL A 94 14.05 -5.96 8.19
C VAL A 94 14.82 -5.86 6.88
N THR A 95 14.74 -4.70 6.21
CA THR A 95 15.51 -4.39 5.01
C THR A 95 16.08 -2.99 5.03
N GLN A 96 17.19 -2.78 4.32
CA GLN A 96 17.79 -1.46 4.17
C GLN A 96 17.06 -0.69 3.06
N VAL A 97 16.74 0.56 3.33
CA VAL A 97 16.13 1.50 2.39
C VAL A 97 16.91 2.82 2.34
N PRO A 98 16.78 3.62 1.28
CA PRO A 98 17.32 4.98 1.27
C PRO A 98 16.87 5.78 2.50
N GLY A 99 17.84 6.21 3.30
CA GLY A 99 17.57 6.99 4.52
C GLY A 99 17.40 6.18 5.80
N GLY A 100 17.46 4.85 5.78
CA GLY A 100 17.35 4.05 7.01
C GLY A 100 17.07 2.58 6.82
N MET A 101 16.28 2.04 7.73
CA MET A 101 15.84 0.64 7.73
C MET A 101 14.31 0.60 7.73
N ALA A 102 13.73 -0.31 6.95
CA ALA A 102 12.32 -0.66 6.99
C ALA A 102 12.13 -1.99 7.71
N GLN A 103 11.04 -2.10 8.47
CA GLN A 103 10.66 -3.32 9.20
C GLN A 103 9.43 -3.95 8.54
N GLY A 104 9.36 -5.28 8.52
CA GLY A 104 8.24 -6.03 7.94
C GLY A 104 6.89 -5.70 8.56
N ALA A 105 6.89 -5.39 9.86
CA ALA A 105 5.70 -4.88 10.56
C ALA A 105 5.14 -3.57 9.98
N SER A 106 5.85 -2.89 9.08
CA SER A 106 5.35 -1.70 8.38
C SER A 106 4.40 -2.02 7.23
N GLY A 107 4.19 -3.29 6.90
CA GLY A 107 3.43 -3.72 5.73
C GLY A 107 4.13 -3.43 4.40
N PRO A 108 3.48 -3.71 3.27
CA PRO A 108 3.91 -3.29 1.94
C PRO A 108 3.98 -1.76 1.83
N PHE A 109 4.93 -1.26 1.05
CA PHE A 109 5.01 0.18 0.76
C PHE A 109 5.82 0.47 -0.51
N TYR A 110 5.50 1.57 -1.16
CA TYR A 110 6.29 2.16 -2.24
C TYR A 110 7.17 3.29 -1.71
N LEU A 111 8.45 3.30 -2.10
CA LEU A 111 9.37 4.37 -1.75
C LEU A 111 9.75 5.19 -3.00
N PRO A 112 9.28 6.46 -3.12
CA PRO A 112 9.56 7.30 -4.29
C PRO A 112 11.05 7.56 -4.50
N ALA A 113 11.83 7.65 -3.40
CA ALA A 113 13.26 8.01 -3.45
C ALA A 113 14.11 7.04 -4.30
N ASP A 114 13.71 5.78 -4.41
CA ASP A 114 14.39 4.78 -5.22
C ASP A 114 13.46 4.03 -6.18
N GLN A 115 12.20 4.45 -6.27
CA GLN A 115 11.18 3.88 -7.14
C GLN A 115 10.97 2.36 -6.92
N THR A 116 10.93 1.96 -5.66
CA THR A 116 10.90 0.55 -5.26
C THR A 116 9.65 0.24 -4.44
N VAL A 117 8.99 -0.85 -4.79
CA VAL A 117 7.96 -1.50 -3.95
C VAL A 117 8.66 -2.48 -3.02
N TYR A 118 8.41 -2.34 -1.72
CA TYR A 118 8.95 -3.19 -0.67
C TYR A 118 7.86 -4.08 -0.10
N LEU A 119 8.08 -5.40 -0.10
CA LEU A 119 7.14 -6.39 0.39
C LEU A 119 7.82 -7.34 1.36
N ASP A 120 7.31 -7.45 2.59
CA ASP A 120 7.76 -8.47 3.53
C ASP A 120 7.03 -9.80 3.30
N PHE A 121 7.73 -10.93 3.37
CA PHE A 121 7.12 -12.24 3.21
C PHE A 121 6.04 -12.54 4.25
N SER A 122 6.16 -12.00 5.45
CA SER A 122 5.17 -12.18 6.52
C SER A 122 3.80 -11.58 6.15
N PHE A 123 3.77 -10.55 5.30
CA PHE A 123 2.52 -9.98 4.78
C PHE A 123 1.66 -11.03 4.06
N PHE A 124 2.26 -11.86 3.21
CA PHE A 124 1.52 -12.91 2.47
C PHE A 124 0.99 -14.00 3.40
N GLU A 125 1.76 -14.39 4.42
CA GLU A 125 1.29 -15.32 5.44
C GLU A 125 0.12 -14.74 6.23
N GLN A 126 0.10 -13.43 6.44
CA GLN A 126 -0.97 -12.73 7.13
C GLN A 126 -2.22 -12.68 6.25
N MET A 127 -2.10 -12.32 4.98
CA MET A 127 -3.20 -12.33 4.02
C MET A 127 -3.82 -13.73 3.92
N GLN A 128 -3.01 -14.76 3.81
CA GLN A 128 -3.49 -16.14 3.76
C GLN A 128 -4.23 -16.56 5.04
N ARG A 129 -3.75 -16.14 6.22
CA ARG A 129 -4.44 -16.43 7.51
C ARG A 129 -5.75 -15.69 7.66
N GLN A 130 -5.84 -14.47 7.15
CA GLN A 130 -7.00 -13.58 7.32
C GLN A 130 -8.09 -13.87 6.31
N PHE A 131 -7.75 -14.10 5.05
CA PHE A 131 -8.69 -14.29 3.94
C PHE A 131 -8.77 -15.75 3.46
N GLY A 132 -7.95 -16.65 4.01
CA GLY A 132 -7.90 -18.06 3.64
C GLY A 132 -7.09 -18.33 2.37
N MET A 133 -7.29 -19.53 1.79
CA MET A 133 -6.57 -19.96 0.57
C MET A 133 -6.93 -19.12 -0.68
N ASN A 134 -8.06 -18.41 -0.63
CA ASN A 134 -8.56 -17.57 -1.74
C ASN A 134 -8.22 -16.10 -1.54
N GLY A 135 -7.37 -15.72 -0.58
CA GLY A 135 -6.97 -14.33 -0.30
C GLY A 135 -5.83 -13.81 -1.19
N ASP A 136 -5.58 -14.43 -2.33
CA ASP A 136 -4.54 -14.03 -3.27
C ASP A 136 -4.90 -12.72 -3.97
N PHE A 137 -6.17 -12.48 -4.27
CA PHE A 137 -6.60 -11.24 -4.89
C PHE A 137 -6.52 -10.04 -3.93
N ALA A 138 -6.73 -10.24 -2.63
CA ALA A 138 -6.45 -9.20 -1.62
C ALA A 138 -4.96 -8.79 -1.64
N ALA A 139 -4.05 -9.76 -1.73
CA ALA A 139 -2.62 -9.50 -1.86
C ALA A 139 -2.26 -8.83 -3.20
N ALA A 140 -2.89 -9.27 -4.30
CA ALA A 140 -2.73 -8.66 -5.62
C ALA A 140 -3.21 -7.20 -5.64
N TYR A 141 -4.34 -6.90 -4.99
CA TYR A 141 -4.83 -5.53 -4.81
C TYR A 141 -3.80 -4.65 -4.09
N VAL A 142 -3.20 -5.13 -2.99
CA VAL A 142 -2.20 -4.34 -2.26
C VAL A 142 -0.98 -4.06 -3.13
N ILE A 143 -0.47 -5.05 -3.88
CA ILE A 143 0.64 -4.85 -4.82
C ILE A 143 0.26 -3.81 -5.89
N ALA A 144 -0.94 -3.90 -6.46
CA ALA A 144 -1.42 -2.96 -7.46
C ALA A 144 -1.61 -1.54 -6.89
N HIS A 145 -1.98 -1.41 -5.61
CA HIS A 145 -2.07 -0.15 -4.89
C HIS A 145 -0.69 0.52 -4.75
N GLU A 146 0.34 -0.24 -4.35
CA GLU A 146 1.71 0.27 -4.28
C GLU A 146 2.26 0.67 -5.67
N VAL A 147 1.91 -0.08 -6.72
CA VAL A 147 2.17 0.34 -8.11
C VAL A 147 1.39 1.61 -8.46
N GLY A 148 0.18 1.81 -7.91
CA GLY A 148 -0.58 3.07 -8.01
C GLY A 148 0.21 4.27 -7.48
N HIS A 149 0.88 4.14 -6.34
CA HIS A 149 1.78 5.17 -5.82
C HIS A 149 2.98 5.43 -6.74
N HIS A 150 3.52 4.38 -7.37
CA HIS A 150 4.56 4.54 -8.38
C HIS A 150 4.07 5.34 -9.60
N LEU A 151 2.87 5.07 -10.08
CA LEU A 151 2.26 5.86 -11.16
C LEU A 151 2.09 7.33 -10.79
N GLN A 152 1.64 7.61 -9.56
CA GLN A 152 1.53 8.98 -9.03
C GLN A 152 2.89 9.68 -9.02
N HIS A 153 3.95 8.98 -8.64
CA HIS A 153 5.31 9.51 -8.70
C HIS A 153 5.72 9.82 -10.14
N LEU A 154 5.53 8.90 -11.09
CA LEU A 154 5.83 9.13 -12.51
C LEU A 154 5.03 10.29 -13.14
N LEU A 155 3.85 10.57 -12.60
CA LEU A 155 2.98 11.68 -13.02
C LEU A 155 3.27 13.00 -12.28
N GLY A 156 4.21 13.01 -11.30
CA GLY A 156 4.56 14.18 -10.50
C GLY A 156 3.53 14.55 -9.44
N LEU A 157 2.56 13.69 -9.14
CA LEU A 157 1.49 13.98 -8.17
C LEU A 157 2.01 13.92 -6.73
N THR A 158 2.97 13.06 -6.45
CA THR A 158 3.61 12.95 -5.13
C THR A 158 4.27 14.26 -4.72
N ASP A 159 4.87 14.99 -5.66
CA ASP A 159 5.52 16.27 -5.41
C ASP A 159 4.53 17.38 -5.02
N LEU A 160 3.27 17.28 -5.44
CA LEU A 160 2.22 18.23 -5.05
C LEU A 160 1.97 18.20 -3.54
N VAL A 161 2.19 17.05 -2.90
CA VAL A 161 1.96 16.87 -1.46
C VAL A 161 3.19 17.27 -0.64
N HIS A 162 4.40 17.02 -1.15
CA HIS A 162 5.63 17.24 -0.41
C HIS A 162 6.31 18.58 -0.71
N GLY A 163 5.97 19.25 -1.82
CA GLY A 163 6.64 20.47 -2.28
C GLY A 163 6.08 21.78 -1.79
N ARG A 164 4.97 21.80 -1.03
CA ARG A 164 4.29 23.03 -0.60
C ARG A 164 4.25 23.18 0.92
N ARG A 165 4.29 24.43 1.40
CA ARG A 165 3.92 24.73 2.79
C ARG A 165 2.41 24.58 2.93
N MET A 166 1.97 23.62 3.71
CA MET A 166 0.59 23.32 4.03
C MET A 166 0.42 23.17 5.54
N SER A 167 -0.77 23.46 6.05
CA SER A 167 -1.18 23.06 7.40
C SER A 167 -1.20 21.52 7.50
N GLU A 168 -1.22 21.00 8.72
CA GLU A 168 -1.32 19.55 8.94
C GLU A 168 -2.60 18.97 8.32
N ALA A 169 -3.74 19.63 8.55
CA ALA A 169 -5.02 19.21 7.99
C ALA A 169 -5.01 19.19 6.45
N GLU A 170 -4.45 20.21 5.79
CA GLU A 170 -4.32 20.24 4.34
C GLU A 170 -3.42 19.09 3.83
N ARG A 171 -2.32 18.80 4.54
CA ARG A 171 -1.41 17.72 4.21
C ARG A 171 -2.12 16.36 4.33
N ASN A 172 -2.87 16.16 5.40
CA ASN A 172 -3.67 14.96 5.61
C ASN A 172 -4.70 14.77 4.50
N GLN A 173 -5.43 15.82 4.13
CA GLN A 173 -6.37 15.77 3.02
C GLN A 173 -5.69 15.45 1.67
N MET A 174 -4.49 15.95 1.43
CA MET A 174 -3.73 15.62 0.22
C MET A 174 -3.24 14.16 0.24
N SER A 175 -2.85 13.64 1.41
CA SER A 175 -2.51 12.23 1.60
C SER A 175 -3.71 11.34 1.27
N VAL A 176 -4.89 11.63 1.83
CA VAL A 176 -6.13 10.90 1.50
C VAL A 176 -6.40 10.89 -0.02
N ARG A 177 -6.15 11.98 -0.73
CA ARG A 177 -6.33 12.04 -2.19
C ARG A 177 -5.37 11.10 -2.93
N LEU A 178 -4.12 11.00 -2.48
CA LEU A 178 -3.16 10.05 -3.04
C LEU A 178 -3.63 8.61 -2.81
N GLU A 179 -4.03 8.28 -1.59
CA GLU A 179 -4.50 6.94 -1.24
C GLU A 179 -5.72 6.52 -2.07
N LEU A 180 -6.74 7.36 -2.12
CA LEU A 180 -7.96 7.07 -2.89
C LEU A 180 -7.68 6.95 -4.39
N GLN A 181 -6.75 7.74 -4.91
CA GLN A 181 -6.33 7.60 -6.30
C GLN A 181 -5.52 6.31 -6.52
N ALA A 182 -4.70 5.87 -5.56
CA ALA A 182 -4.00 4.59 -5.65
C ALA A 182 -5.00 3.41 -5.64
N ASP A 183 -6.04 3.46 -4.80
CA ASP A 183 -7.15 2.49 -4.83
C ASP A 183 -7.86 2.48 -6.19
N PHE A 184 -8.14 3.66 -6.74
CA PHE A 184 -8.72 3.76 -8.08
C PHE A 184 -7.83 3.13 -9.15
N LEU A 185 -6.52 3.37 -9.11
CA LEU A 185 -5.56 2.81 -10.06
C LEU A 185 -5.45 1.28 -9.92
N ALA A 186 -5.49 0.75 -8.69
CA ALA A 186 -5.59 -0.68 -8.45
C ALA A 186 -6.88 -1.27 -9.06
N GLY A 187 -8.01 -0.57 -8.94
CA GLY A 187 -9.27 -0.95 -9.58
C GLY A 187 -9.18 -0.92 -11.12
N VAL A 188 -8.53 0.09 -11.71
CA VAL A 188 -8.30 0.15 -13.17
C VAL A 188 -7.43 -1.01 -13.63
N TRP A 189 -6.36 -1.34 -12.90
CA TRP A 189 -5.56 -2.52 -13.20
C TRP A 189 -6.42 -3.79 -13.19
N ALA A 190 -7.18 -4.03 -12.12
CA ALA A 190 -8.05 -5.20 -11.98
C ALA A 190 -9.06 -5.33 -13.13
N HIS A 191 -9.65 -4.21 -13.58
CA HIS A 191 -10.52 -4.16 -14.74
C HIS A 191 -9.86 -4.69 -16.01
N HIS A 192 -8.67 -4.17 -16.32
CA HIS A 192 -7.95 -4.57 -17.54
C HIS A 192 -7.35 -5.97 -17.44
N ALA A 193 -6.89 -6.37 -16.27
CA ALA A 193 -6.40 -7.71 -16.01
C ALA A 193 -7.52 -8.75 -16.19
N GLN A 194 -8.72 -8.47 -15.66
CA GLN A 194 -9.88 -9.33 -15.87
C GLN A 194 -10.26 -9.45 -17.35
N GLN A 195 -10.29 -8.34 -18.08
CA GLN A 195 -10.61 -8.36 -19.51
C GLN A 195 -9.59 -9.12 -20.36
N ARG A 196 -8.33 -9.10 -19.96
CA ARG A 196 -7.23 -9.66 -20.75
C ARG A 196 -6.95 -11.12 -20.44
N TRP A 197 -7.03 -11.52 -19.18
CA TRP A 197 -6.58 -12.83 -18.71
C TRP A 197 -7.63 -13.63 -17.95
N ASP A 198 -8.81 -13.04 -17.68
CA ASP A 198 -9.90 -13.69 -16.91
C ASP A 198 -9.42 -14.22 -15.56
N ILE A 199 -8.74 -13.34 -14.79
CA ILE A 199 -8.03 -13.72 -13.56
C ILE A 199 -8.90 -13.75 -12.32
N LEU A 200 -10.12 -13.17 -12.36
CA LEU A 200 -10.96 -13.05 -11.18
C LEU A 200 -11.86 -14.25 -11.00
N GLU A 201 -11.86 -14.78 -9.80
CA GLU A 201 -12.80 -15.79 -9.32
C GLU A 201 -13.97 -15.16 -8.57
N GLU A 202 -14.99 -15.96 -8.26
CA GLU A 202 -16.12 -15.51 -7.46
C GLU A 202 -15.65 -15.16 -6.03
N GLY A 203 -15.85 -13.90 -5.61
CA GLY A 203 -15.45 -13.40 -4.30
C GLY A 203 -14.23 -12.50 -4.30
N ASP A 204 -13.36 -12.56 -5.33
CA ASP A 204 -12.10 -11.80 -5.37
C ASP A 204 -12.28 -10.29 -5.25
N VAL A 205 -13.30 -9.74 -5.91
CA VAL A 205 -13.60 -8.31 -5.81
C VAL A 205 -13.98 -7.94 -4.37
N ASP A 206 -14.72 -8.81 -3.68
CA ASP A 206 -15.08 -8.59 -2.27
C ASP A 206 -13.84 -8.71 -1.37
N GLU A 207 -12.89 -9.57 -1.69
CA GLU A 207 -11.61 -9.66 -0.98
C GLU A 207 -10.79 -8.37 -1.11
N ALA A 208 -10.66 -7.82 -2.31
CA ALA A 208 -10.00 -6.53 -2.53
C ALA A 208 -10.71 -5.40 -1.77
N ILE A 209 -12.05 -5.39 -1.80
CA ILE A 209 -12.85 -4.41 -1.05
C ILE A 209 -12.59 -4.54 0.44
N ASN A 210 -12.64 -5.75 1.00
CA ASN A 210 -12.38 -6.01 2.41
C ASN A 210 -10.96 -5.58 2.80
N ALA A 211 -9.96 -5.85 1.97
CA ALA A 211 -8.59 -5.41 2.18
C ALA A 211 -8.50 -3.86 2.22
N ALA A 212 -9.13 -3.18 1.26
CA ALA A 212 -9.18 -1.72 1.21
C ALA A 212 -9.89 -1.11 2.44
N GLU A 213 -11.04 -1.68 2.82
CA GLU A 213 -11.82 -1.22 3.97
C GLU A 213 -11.11 -1.43 5.31
N THR A 214 -10.37 -2.53 5.43
CA THR A 214 -9.65 -2.89 6.65
C THR A 214 -8.64 -1.82 7.06
N VAL A 215 -8.02 -1.16 6.12
CA VAL A 215 -7.02 -0.11 6.34
C VAL A 215 -7.61 1.31 6.28
N GLY A 216 -8.93 1.45 6.31
CA GLY A 216 -9.60 2.75 6.45
C GLY A 216 -9.33 3.37 7.81
N ASP A 217 -9.00 4.68 7.84
CA ASP A 217 -8.64 5.40 9.07
C ASP A 217 -9.77 5.39 10.11
N ASP A 218 -11.01 5.43 9.68
CA ASP A 218 -12.19 5.37 10.54
C ASP A 218 -12.27 4.03 11.30
N ARG A 219 -12.08 2.91 10.62
CA ARG A 219 -12.06 1.59 11.25
C ARG A 219 -10.88 1.42 12.19
N LEU A 220 -9.70 1.85 11.75
CA LEU A 220 -8.48 1.76 12.55
C LEU A 220 -8.56 2.59 13.81
N GLN A 221 -9.08 3.82 13.73
CA GLN A 221 -9.21 4.69 14.89
C GLN A 221 -10.29 4.21 15.85
N GLU A 222 -11.43 3.75 15.36
CA GLU A 222 -12.48 3.19 16.20
C GLU A 222 -11.99 1.98 16.97
N ALA A 223 -11.30 1.07 16.30
CA ALA A 223 -10.77 -0.13 16.92
C ALA A 223 -9.64 0.15 17.94
N THR A 224 -8.81 1.19 17.71
CA THR A 224 -7.67 1.50 18.60
C THR A 224 -7.99 2.50 19.70
N ARG A 225 -8.88 3.46 19.45
CA ARG A 225 -9.13 4.61 20.33
C ARG A 225 -10.58 4.67 20.84
N GLY A 226 -11.50 3.92 20.20
CA GLY A 226 -12.93 3.97 20.49
C GLY A 226 -13.64 5.23 19.98
N TYR A 227 -12.98 6.07 19.20
CA TYR A 227 -13.55 7.26 18.55
C TYR A 227 -12.77 7.64 17.30
N VAL A 228 -13.42 8.38 16.40
CA VAL A 228 -12.91 8.79 15.09
C VAL A 228 -12.60 10.28 15.07
N VAL A 229 -11.46 10.66 14.48
CA VAL A 229 -11.01 12.06 14.29
C VAL A 229 -10.74 12.31 12.80
N PRO A 230 -11.75 12.75 12.01
CA PRO A 230 -11.63 12.87 10.56
C PRO A 230 -10.48 13.76 10.07
N ASP A 231 -10.16 14.83 10.77
CA ASP A 231 -9.07 15.74 10.41
C ASP A 231 -7.66 15.11 10.50
N SER A 232 -7.56 13.99 11.19
CA SER A 232 -6.31 13.22 11.30
C SER A 232 -6.19 12.08 10.29
N PHE A 233 -7.15 11.91 9.39
CA PHE A 233 -7.10 10.88 8.37
C PHE A 233 -5.99 11.14 7.36
N THR A 234 -5.27 10.09 7.03
CA THR A 234 -4.19 10.09 6.03
C THR A 234 -4.45 9.11 4.89
N HIS A 235 -5.36 8.14 5.08
CA HIS A 235 -5.72 7.10 4.09
C HIS A 235 -7.18 7.21 3.63
N GLY A 236 -8.01 7.96 4.35
CA GLY A 236 -9.44 8.05 4.09
C GLY A 236 -10.26 6.97 4.82
N THR A 237 -11.58 7.07 4.69
CA THR A 237 -12.49 6.11 5.31
C THR A 237 -12.53 4.79 4.52
N ALA A 238 -12.93 3.71 5.18
CA ALA A 238 -13.21 2.42 4.56
C ALA A 238 -14.14 2.57 3.33
N GLU A 239 -15.25 3.31 3.49
CA GLU A 239 -16.21 3.55 2.40
C GLU A 239 -15.60 4.37 1.24
N GLN A 240 -14.76 5.36 1.50
CA GLN A 240 -14.06 6.11 0.46
C GLN A 240 -13.14 5.19 -0.33
N ARG A 241 -12.32 4.38 0.34
CA ARG A 241 -11.37 3.44 -0.29
C ARG A 241 -12.11 2.44 -1.18
N ARG A 242 -13.14 1.78 -0.64
CA ARG A 242 -14.03 0.89 -1.39
C ARG A 242 -14.60 1.56 -2.64
N ARG A 243 -15.15 2.76 -2.49
CA ARG A 243 -15.80 3.51 -3.57
C ARG A 243 -14.81 3.84 -4.69
N TRP A 244 -13.59 4.26 -4.36
CA TRP A 244 -12.58 4.62 -5.35
C TRP A 244 -12.03 3.40 -6.07
N PHE A 245 -11.75 2.30 -5.39
CA PHE A 245 -11.40 1.03 -6.02
C PHE A 245 -12.49 0.59 -7.00
N MET A 246 -13.74 0.52 -6.56
CA MET A 246 -14.87 0.11 -7.40
C MET A 246 -15.11 1.04 -8.58
N LYS A 247 -14.85 2.33 -8.44
CA LYS A 247 -14.91 3.30 -9.54
C LYS A 247 -13.89 2.97 -10.62
N GLY A 248 -12.67 2.64 -10.24
CA GLY A 248 -11.62 2.18 -11.16
C GLY A 248 -11.99 0.86 -11.81
N PHE A 249 -12.40 -0.12 -11.03
CA PHE A 249 -12.78 -1.45 -11.50
C PHE A 249 -13.94 -1.42 -12.50
N ARG A 250 -14.96 -0.63 -12.24
CA ARG A 250 -16.13 -0.54 -13.16
C ARG A 250 -15.83 0.23 -14.44
N SER A 251 -15.02 1.27 -14.38
CA SER A 251 -14.81 2.13 -15.55
C SER A 251 -13.62 1.72 -16.41
N GLY A 252 -12.55 1.22 -15.83
CA GLY A 252 -11.26 0.97 -16.51
C GLY A 252 -10.61 2.23 -17.12
N ARG A 253 -11.18 3.44 -16.91
CA ARG A 253 -10.76 4.67 -17.57
C ARG A 253 -9.97 5.57 -16.62
N LEU A 254 -8.72 5.84 -16.94
CA LEU A 254 -7.85 6.71 -16.14
C LEU A 254 -8.39 8.13 -15.96
N SER A 255 -9.15 8.65 -16.95
CA SER A 255 -9.76 9.99 -16.88
C SER A 255 -10.69 10.19 -15.69
N ASP A 256 -11.27 9.11 -15.17
CA ASP A 256 -12.28 9.15 -14.11
C ASP A 256 -11.64 9.25 -12.70
N GLY A 257 -10.33 9.06 -12.59
CA GLY A 257 -9.60 8.89 -11.32
C GLY A 257 -8.93 10.13 -10.76
N ASN A 258 -9.27 11.34 -11.19
CA ASN A 258 -8.62 12.53 -10.66
C ASN A 258 -9.19 12.93 -9.29
N ALA A 259 -8.59 12.43 -8.22
CA ALA A 259 -8.96 12.73 -6.84
C ALA A 259 -8.64 14.19 -6.43
N PHE A 260 -7.78 14.88 -7.18
CA PHE A 260 -7.31 16.23 -6.84
C PHE A 260 -8.27 17.34 -7.30
N THR A 261 -9.16 17.05 -8.22
CA THR A 261 -10.18 18.02 -8.72
C THR A 261 -11.53 17.86 -8.05
N VAL A 262 -11.77 16.77 -7.34
CA VAL A 262 -13.01 16.54 -6.60
C VAL A 262 -12.98 17.33 -5.28
N PRO A 263 -14.07 18.04 -4.88
CA PRO A 263 -14.17 18.61 -3.54
C PRO A 263 -13.93 17.55 -2.46
N TYR A 264 -13.18 17.89 -1.39
CA TYR A 264 -12.82 16.91 -0.35
C TYR A 264 -14.06 16.22 0.28
N SER A 265 -15.13 16.96 0.46
CA SER A 265 -16.40 16.44 0.99
C SER A 265 -17.13 15.46 0.07
N GLN A 266 -16.65 15.27 -1.17
CA GLN A 266 -17.23 14.36 -2.16
C GLN A 266 -16.32 13.20 -2.53
N LEU A 267 -15.17 13.11 -1.87
CA LEU A 267 -14.22 12.00 -2.05
C LEU A 267 -14.77 10.67 -1.56
#